data_8d675d10d21309c3445df141da9fee84
#
_entry.id   8d675d10d21309c3445df141da9fee84
#
_cell.length_a   1.000
_cell.length_b   1.000
_cell.length_c   1.000
_cell.angle_alpha   90.00
_cell.angle_beta   90.00
_cell.angle_gamma   90.00
#
_symmetry.space_group_name_H-M   'P 1'
#
loop_
_entity.id
_entity.type
_entity.pdbx_description
1 polymer ?
#
loop_
_entity_poly.entity_id
_entity_poly.type
_entity_poly.pdbx_seq_one_letter_code
_entity_poly.pdbx_strand_id
1 'polypeptide(L)'
;LFQTSVSVAFFLSNVLLYIKSGYFSAISELKPLLHTWSLSVEEQFYILFPIFLLVIWRFGEKVVFWSIMFIIILSLTLSEWMWRNDDSANFYLLPTRIWELLLGSVAALILQKHQFKGNDIISILGLLAIFYGIFFFSEETPFPSVYALLPVLGALSLIFFANEQSVTAKLLSNKILVGIGLISYSLYLWHQPVFSFMRHLKIDEPNNYDFILSFIIIFIISYLSWKFVEQPFRNKQKIGKLF
;
A
#
# COMPACT_ATOMS: atom_id res chain seq x y z
N LEU A 1 22.02 -6.18 3.05
CA LEU A 1 21.75 -4.87 2.47
C LEU A 1 21.99 -4.85 0.96
N PHE A 2 23.18 -5.18 0.44
CA PHE A 2 23.47 -5.10 -0.98
C PHE A 2 22.48 -5.88 -1.88
N GLN A 3 22.21 -7.15 -1.57
CA GLN A 3 21.24 -7.94 -2.34
C GLN A 3 19.83 -7.35 -2.28
N THR A 4 19.44 -6.81 -1.14
CA THR A 4 18.13 -6.17 -0.98
C THR A 4 18.06 -4.86 -1.78
N SER A 5 19.12 -4.05 -1.76
CA SER A 5 19.16 -2.82 -2.57
C SER A 5 19.08 -3.09 -4.08
N VAL A 6 19.78 -4.14 -4.56
CA VAL A 6 19.66 -4.57 -5.95
C VAL A 6 18.24 -5.05 -6.27
N SER A 7 17.63 -5.86 -5.40
CA SER A 7 16.27 -6.36 -5.63
C SER A 7 15.22 -5.24 -5.62
N VAL A 8 15.42 -4.20 -4.79
CA VAL A 8 14.56 -3.00 -4.80
C VAL A 8 14.65 -2.28 -6.14
N ALA A 9 15.85 -2.10 -6.69
CA ALA A 9 16.05 -1.43 -7.98
C ALA A 9 15.39 -2.16 -9.16
N PHE A 10 15.19 -3.48 -9.05
CA PHE A 10 14.51 -4.31 -10.05
C PHE A 10 13.05 -4.66 -9.68
N PHE A 11 12.50 -4.05 -8.62
CA PHE A 11 11.15 -4.32 -8.13
C PHE A 11 10.92 -5.79 -7.76
N LEU A 12 11.94 -6.46 -7.23
CA LEU A 12 11.93 -7.88 -6.82
C LEU A 12 12.19 -8.08 -5.33
N SER A 13 12.08 -7.02 -4.51
CA SER A 13 12.36 -7.13 -3.08
C SER A 13 11.36 -8.06 -2.37
N ASN A 14 10.12 -8.11 -2.81
CA ASN A 14 9.10 -9.03 -2.31
C ASN A 14 9.49 -10.50 -2.54
N VAL A 15 9.97 -10.84 -3.74
CA VAL A 15 10.43 -12.19 -4.07
C VAL A 15 11.69 -12.57 -3.26
N LEU A 16 12.65 -11.65 -3.14
CA LEU A 16 13.84 -11.87 -2.34
C LEU A 16 13.50 -12.08 -0.86
N LEU A 17 12.58 -11.30 -0.32
CA LEU A 17 12.15 -11.42 1.07
C LEU A 17 11.38 -12.71 1.33
N TYR A 18 10.55 -13.14 0.39
CA TYR A 18 9.92 -14.45 0.43
C TYR A 18 10.94 -15.59 0.47
N ILE A 19 11.92 -15.61 -0.45
CA ILE A 19 12.96 -16.66 -0.49
C ILE A 19 13.79 -16.67 0.80
N LYS A 20 13.96 -15.51 1.44
CA LYS A 20 14.69 -15.35 2.69
C LYS A 20 13.80 -15.43 3.94
N SER A 21 12.50 -15.62 3.82
CA SER A 21 11.59 -15.85 4.93
C SER A 21 11.67 -17.32 5.34
N GLY A 22 12.54 -17.67 6.22
CA GLY A 22 12.68 -19.04 6.73
C GLY A 22 13.07 -19.04 8.19
N TYR A 23 13.11 -20.21 8.79
CA TYR A 23 13.41 -20.40 10.21
C TYR A 23 14.69 -19.69 10.69
N PHE A 24 15.69 -19.54 9.81
CA PHE A 24 16.94 -18.82 10.08
C PHE A 24 16.94 -17.36 9.62
N SER A 25 15.80 -16.79 9.30
CA SER A 25 15.77 -15.38 8.88
C SER A 25 16.12 -14.47 10.07
N ALA A 26 16.97 -13.47 9.82
CA ALA A 26 17.19 -12.39 10.78
C ALA A 26 15.86 -11.73 11.13
N ILE A 27 15.73 -11.28 12.38
CA ILE A 27 14.54 -10.57 12.88
C ILE A 27 14.12 -9.51 11.84
N SER A 28 12.90 -9.60 11.39
CA SER A 28 12.39 -8.78 10.28
C SER A 28 12.54 -7.28 10.54
N GLU A 29 12.37 -6.87 11.78
CA GLU A 29 12.47 -5.48 12.22
C GLU A 29 13.87 -4.88 12.07
N LEU A 30 14.91 -5.71 12.00
CA LEU A 30 16.30 -5.28 11.78
C LEU A 30 16.65 -5.08 10.31
N LYS A 31 15.73 -5.38 9.37
CA LYS A 31 15.95 -5.21 7.93
C LYS A 31 15.55 -3.80 7.49
N PRO A 32 16.48 -2.88 7.15
CA PRO A 32 16.16 -1.48 6.84
C PRO A 32 15.25 -1.29 5.63
N LEU A 33 15.29 -2.20 4.66
CA LEU A 33 14.50 -2.16 3.44
C LEU A 33 13.35 -3.18 3.44
N LEU A 34 12.92 -3.65 4.62
CA LEU A 34 11.83 -4.63 4.71
C LEU A 34 10.57 -4.13 4.01
N HIS A 35 10.14 -2.91 4.31
CA HIS A 35 8.90 -2.32 3.81
C HIS A 35 8.81 -2.22 2.28
N THR A 36 9.94 -2.25 1.57
CA THR A 36 9.98 -2.11 0.09
C THR A 36 9.34 -3.28 -0.66
N TRP A 37 8.97 -4.36 0.04
CA TRP A 37 8.25 -5.47 -0.57
C TRP A 37 6.90 -5.03 -1.17
N SER A 38 6.15 -4.18 -0.48
CA SER A 38 4.84 -3.73 -0.96
C SER A 38 4.98 -2.80 -2.16
N LEU A 39 6.02 -1.94 -2.17
CA LEU A 39 6.35 -1.12 -3.32
C LEU A 39 6.67 -1.98 -4.55
N SER A 40 7.43 -3.10 -4.35
CA SER A 40 7.73 -4.02 -5.45
C SER A 40 6.47 -4.69 -6.00
N VAL A 41 5.51 -5.07 -5.16
CA VAL A 41 4.22 -5.61 -5.59
C VAL A 41 3.43 -4.58 -6.41
N GLU A 42 3.39 -3.33 -5.97
CA GLU A 42 2.73 -2.24 -6.68
C GLU A 42 3.38 -1.96 -8.04
N GLU A 43 4.71 -1.90 -8.11
CA GLU A 43 5.44 -1.66 -9.37
C GLU A 43 5.28 -2.82 -10.35
N GLN A 44 5.31 -4.07 -9.87
CA GLN A 44 4.97 -5.23 -10.69
C GLN A 44 3.55 -5.11 -11.27
N PHE A 45 2.59 -4.68 -10.46
CA PHE A 45 1.24 -4.43 -10.94
C PHE A 45 1.20 -3.31 -12.00
N TYR A 46 1.88 -2.19 -11.79
CA TYR A 46 1.94 -1.08 -12.74
C TYR A 46 2.60 -1.45 -14.07
N ILE A 47 3.46 -2.45 -14.09
CA ILE A 47 4.05 -2.99 -15.32
C ILE A 47 3.08 -3.98 -15.99
N LEU A 48 2.53 -4.92 -15.24
CA LEU A 48 1.73 -6.02 -15.79
C LEU A 48 0.31 -5.59 -16.20
N PHE A 49 -0.33 -4.72 -15.42
CA PHE A 49 -1.71 -4.33 -15.65
C PHE A 49 -1.93 -3.56 -16.97
N PRO A 50 -1.09 -2.59 -17.38
CA PRO A 50 -1.22 -1.98 -18.71
C PRO A 50 -1.04 -2.99 -19.85
N ILE A 51 -0.10 -3.94 -19.72
CA ILE A 51 0.10 -4.99 -20.73
C ILE A 51 -1.16 -5.87 -20.82
N PHE A 52 -1.73 -6.28 -19.68
CA PHE A 52 -2.99 -7.00 -19.63
C PHE A 52 -4.10 -6.21 -20.33
N LEU A 53 -4.24 -4.91 -20.04
CA LEU A 53 -5.25 -4.07 -20.67
C LEU A 53 -5.03 -3.97 -22.18
N LEU A 54 -3.81 -3.78 -22.67
CA LEU A 54 -3.50 -3.73 -24.11
C LEU A 54 -3.95 -5.00 -24.84
N VAL A 55 -3.80 -6.15 -24.21
CA VAL A 55 -4.20 -7.45 -24.80
C VAL A 55 -5.70 -7.64 -24.76
N ILE A 56 -6.36 -7.33 -23.65
CA ILE A 56 -7.78 -7.67 -23.43
C ILE A 56 -8.72 -6.58 -23.95
N TRP A 57 -8.29 -5.32 -24.04
CA TRP A 57 -9.14 -4.20 -24.47
C TRP A 57 -9.75 -4.40 -25.87
N ARG A 58 -9.03 -5.08 -26.75
CA ARG A 58 -9.50 -5.41 -28.11
C ARG A 58 -10.79 -6.24 -28.14
N PHE A 59 -11.10 -6.96 -27.06
CA PHE A 59 -12.32 -7.77 -26.96
C PHE A 59 -13.52 -7.02 -26.38
N GLY A 60 -13.31 -5.73 -26.04
CA GLY A 60 -14.35 -4.85 -25.55
C GLY A 60 -14.39 -4.76 -24.03
N GLU A 61 -14.95 -3.66 -23.57
CA GLU A 61 -14.95 -3.24 -22.16
C GLU A 61 -15.64 -4.23 -21.22
N LYS A 62 -16.70 -4.90 -21.68
CA LYS A 62 -17.37 -5.94 -20.86
C LYS A 62 -16.43 -7.10 -20.59
N VAL A 63 -15.61 -7.49 -21.58
CA VAL A 63 -14.64 -8.57 -21.40
C VAL A 63 -13.54 -8.14 -20.43
N VAL A 64 -13.05 -6.89 -20.54
CA VAL A 64 -12.09 -6.32 -19.59
C VAL A 64 -12.65 -6.39 -18.15
N PHE A 65 -13.86 -5.89 -17.92
CA PHE A 65 -14.49 -5.89 -16.61
C PHE A 65 -14.61 -7.30 -16.02
N TRP A 66 -15.15 -8.25 -16.78
CA TRP A 66 -15.34 -9.61 -16.28
C TRP A 66 -14.03 -10.38 -16.12
N SER A 67 -13.01 -10.10 -16.94
CA SER A 67 -11.67 -10.66 -16.77
C SER A 67 -11.02 -10.15 -15.49
N ILE A 68 -11.15 -8.87 -15.18
CA ILE A 68 -10.66 -8.31 -13.91
C ILE A 68 -11.39 -8.95 -12.72
N MET A 69 -12.72 -9.06 -12.79
CA MET A 69 -13.53 -9.70 -11.74
C MET A 69 -13.12 -11.15 -11.53
N PHE A 70 -12.86 -11.89 -12.60
CA PHE A 70 -12.38 -13.28 -12.52
C PHE A 70 -11.02 -13.36 -11.81
N ILE A 71 -10.07 -12.46 -12.16
CA ILE A 71 -8.74 -12.44 -11.52
C ILE A 71 -8.86 -12.04 -10.03
N ILE A 72 -9.76 -11.12 -9.67
CA ILE A 72 -10.03 -10.76 -8.27
C ILE A 72 -10.47 -11.99 -7.48
N ILE A 73 -11.46 -12.72 -7.99
CA ILE A 73 -12.00 -13.91 -7.31
C ILE A 73 -10.92 -14.98 -7.18
N LEU A 74 -10.16 -15.23 -8.26
CA LEU A 74 -9.08 -16.19 -8.26
C LEU A 74 -7.98 -15.84 -7.25
N SER A 75 -7.55 -14.58 -7.26
CA SER A 75 -6.51 -14.06 -6.35
C SER A 75 -6.95 -14.11 -4.88
N LEU A 76 -8.19 -13.71 -4.57
CA LEU A 76 -8.75 -13.78 -3.21
C LEU A 76 -8.88 -15.23 -2.73
N THR A 77 -9.34 -16.13 -3.59
CA THR A 77 -9.43 -17.56 -3.28
C THR A 77 -8.05 -18.16 -3.05
N LEU A 78 -7.07 -17.77 -3.87
CA LEU A 78 -5.68 -18.19 -3.70
C LEU A 78 -5.11 -17.66 -2.37
N SER A 79 -5.37 -16.39 -2.03
CA SER A 79 -4.96 -15.80 -0.76
C SER A 79 -5.56 -16.56 0.42
N GLU A 80 -6.86 -16.90 0.36
CA GLU A 80 -7.56 -17.63 1.40
C GLU A 80 -7.03 -19.06 1.58
N TRP A 81 -6.54 -19.68 0.51
CA TRP A 81 -5.89 -20.99 0.56
C TRP A 81 -4.45 -20.91 1.03
N MET A 82 -3.68 -19.90 0.54
CA MET A 82 -2.24 -19.78 0.80
C MET A 82 -1.92 -19.45 2.26
N TRP A 83 -2.73 -18.63 2.94
CA TRP A 83 -2.44 -18.30 4.35
C TRP A 83 -2.44 -19.53 5.27
N ARG A 84 -3.10 -20.62 4.87
CA ARG A 84 -3.11 -21.90 5.60
C ARG A 84 -1.95 -22.83 5.22
N ASN A 85 -1.31 -22.61 4.05
CA ASN A 85 -0.31 -23.54 3.51
C ASN A 85 1.09 -22.91 3.43
N ASP A 86 1.19 -21.65 3.05
CA ASP A 86 2.43 -20.87 2.96
C ASP A 86 2.12 -19.39 3.21
N ASP A 87 2.11 -19.03 4.47
CA ASP A 87 1.82 -17.68 4.95
C ASP A 87 2.79 -16.64 4.38
N SER A 88 4.08 -16.99 4.29
CA SER A 88 5.09 -16.10 3.71
C SER A 88 4.85 -15.83 2.22
N ALA A 89 4.52 -16.84 1.43
CA ALA A 89 4.16 -16.63 0.02
C ALA A 89 2.90 -15.78 -0.12
N ASN A 90 1.90 -16.05 0.73
CA ASN A 90 0.68 -15.27 0.80
C ASN A 90 0.95 -13.79 1.06
N PHE A 91 1.85 -13.50 1.98
CA PHE A 91 2.17 -12.13 2.40
C PHE A 91 2.97 -11.35 1.35
N TYR A 92 3.99 -11.96 0.74
CA TYR A 92 4.96 -11.26 -0.10
C TYR A 92 4.64 -11.28 -1.59
N LEU A 93 3.90 -12.26 -2.12
CA LEU A 93 3.78 -12.44 -3.55
C LEU A 93 2.57 -11.71 -4.16
N LEU A 94 2.75 -11.17 -5.38
CA LEU A 94 1.72 -10.45 -6.12
C LEU A 94 0.44 -11.27 -6.37
N PRO A 95 0.47 -12.58 -6.73
CA PRO A 95 -0.75 -13.31 -7.06
C PRO A 95 -1.80 -13.36 -5.97
N THR A 96 -1.41 -13.34 -4.70
CA THR A 96 -2.30 -13.38 -3.54
C THR A 96 -2.80 -12.00 -3.11
N ARG A 97 -2.21 -10.92 -3.64
CA ARG A 97 -2.51 -9.53 -3.30
C ARG A 97 -3.10 -8.70 -4.43
N ILE A 98 -2.99 -9.18 -5.67
CA ILE A 98 -3.41 -8.40 -6.84
C ILE A 98 -4.90 -8.04 -6.79
N TRP A 99 -5.74 -8.81 -6.09
CA TRP A 99 -7.15 -8.51 -5.92
C TRP A 99 -7.40 -7.17 -5.21
N GLU A 100 -6.54 -6.77 -4.26
CA GLU A 100 -6.61 -5.49 -3.55
C GLU A 100 -6.44 -4.32 -4.54
N LEU A 101 -5.44 -4.41 -5.41
CA LEU A 101 -5.13 -3.39 -6.43
C LEU A 101 -6.18 -3.37 -7.55
N LEU A 102 -6.64 -4.54 -7.97
CA LEU A 102 -7.65 -4.67 -9.03
C LEU A 102 -9.02 -4.12 -8.61
N LEU A 103 -9.40 -4.21 -7.33
CA LEU A 103 -10.61 -3.57 -6.83
C LEU A 103 -10.59 -2.05 -7.02
N GLY A 104 -9.44 -1.41 -6.82
CA GLY A 104 -9.24 0.00 -7.16
C GLY A 104 -9.42 0.27 -8.66
N SER A 105 -8.91 -0.63 -9.51
CA SER A 105 -9.09 -0.53 -10.97
C SER A 105 -10.54 -0.69 -11.40
N VAL A 106 -11.29 -1.60 -10.78
CA VAL A 106 -12.75 -1.74 -10.98
C VAL A 106 -13.48 -0.47 -10.57
N ALA A 107 -13.13 0.09 -9.42
CA ALA A 107 -13.70 1.35 -8.96
C ALA A 107 -13.48 2.48 -9.99
N ALA A 108 -12.28 2.59 -10.54
CA ALA A 108 -11.96 3.57 -11.57
C ALA A 108 -12.80 3.38 -12.84
N LEU A 109 -12.99 2.14 -13.30
CA LEU A 109 -13.85 1.83 -14.47
C LEU A 109 -15.32 2.20 -14.22
N ILE A 110 -15.82 1.95 -13.01
CA ILE A 110 -17.20 2.28 -12.66
C ILE A 110 -17.38 3.81 -12.57
N LEU A 111 -16.44 4.53 -11.96
CA LEU A 111 -16.51 5.99 -11.80
C LEU A 111 -16.40 6.74 -13.11
N GLN A 112 -15.77 6.19 -14.14
CA GLN A 112 -15.76 6.76 -15.48
C GLN A 112 -17.17 6.84 -16.11
N LYS A 113 -18.07 5.93 -15.72
CA LYS A 113 -19.42 5.82 -16.28
C LYS A 113 -20.51 6.34 -15.38
N HIS A 114 -20.33 6.23 -14.09
CA HIS A 114 -21.35 6.52 -13.11
C HIS A 114 -20.82 7.52 -12.07
N GLN A 115 -21.57 8.61 -11.91
CA GLN A 115 -21.35 9.53 -10.79
C GLN A 115 -22.24 9.10 -9.63
N PHE A 116 -21.63 8.78 -8.52
CA PHE A 116 -22.36 8.44 -7.29
C PHE A 116 -22.70 9.70 -6.51
N LYS A 117 -23.93 9.74 -5.99
CA LYS A 117 -24.30 10.78 -5.02
C LYS A 117 -23.60 10.47 -3.70
N GLY A 118 -23.07 11.50 -3.04
CA GLY A 118 -22.51 11.36 -1.71
C GLY A 118 -23.50 10.74 -0.74
N ASN A 119 -23.00 9.87 0.12
CA ASN A 119 -23.80 9.24 1.17
C ASN A 119 -22.97 9.19 2.46
N ASP A 120 -23.38 10.00 3.45
CA ASP A 120 -22.68 10.11 4.73
C ASP A 120 -22.65 8.78 5.49
N ILE A 121 -23.73 8.03 5.48
CA ILE A 121 -23.80 6.76 6.23
C ILE A 121 -22.80 5.77 5.66
N ILE A 122 -22.80 5.56 4.34
CA ILE A 122 -21.90 4.59 3.70
C ILE A 122 -20.44 5.03 3.85
N SER A 123 -20.15 6.32 3.69
CA SER A 123 -18.79 6.83 3.84
C SER A 123 -18.27 6.78 5.28
N ILE A 124 -19.13 7.02 6.27
CA ILE A 124 -18.79 6.87 7.70
C ILE A 124 -18.54 5.39 8.03
N LEU A 125 -19.41 4.48 7.58
CA LEU A 125 -19.21 3.04 7.77
C LEU A 125 -17.91 2.57 7.10
N GLY A 126 -17.59 3.10 5.92
CA GLY A 126 -16.32 2.82 5.25
C GLY A 126 -15.12 3.27 6.06
N LEU A 127 -15.17 4.48 6.63
CA LEU A 127 -14.12 5.00 7.51
C LEU A 127 -13.98 4.15 8.78
N LEU A 128 -15.06 3.76 9.39
CA LEU A 128 -15.08 2.89 10.57
C LEU A 128 -14.51 1.50 10.27
N ALA A 129 -14.80 0.95 9.08
CA ALA A 129 -14.25 -0.33 8.65
C ALA A 129 -12.71 -0.28 8.52
N ILE A 130 -12.16 0.83 8.01
CA ILE A 130 -10.71 1.05 7.95
C ILE A 130 -10.12 1.15 9.37
N PHE A 131 -10.73 1.96 10.24
CA PHE A 131 -10.27 2.07 11.63
C PHE A 131 -10.36 0.75 12.37
N TYR A 132 -11.42 -0.03 12.14
CA TYR A 132 -11.53 -1.37 12.71
C TYR A 132 -10.35 -2.25 12.30
N GLY A 133 -9.97 -2.28 11.01
CA GLY A 133 -8.80 -3.02 10.55
C GLY A 133 -7.49 -2.54 11.19
N ILE A 134 -7.33 -1.23 11.41
CA ILE A 134 -6.11 -0.67 12.01
C ILE A 134 -5.98 -1.01 13.50
N PHE A 135 -7.08 -0.97 14.27
CA PHE A 135 -7.02 -1.08 15.73
C PHE A 135 -7.36 -2.45 16.30
N PHE A 136 -8.07 -3.28 15.54
CA PHE A 136 -8.58 -4.57 16.03
C PHE A 136 -7.98 -5.78 15.31
N PHE A 137 -7.33 -5.62 14.15
CA PHE A 137 -6.55 -6.72 13.60
C PHE A 137 -5.25 -6.87 14.40
N SER A 138 -4.94 -8.11 14.76
CA SER A 138 -3.73 -8.49 15.49
C SER A 138 -2.82 -9.34 14.59
N GLU A 139 -1.65 -9.68 15.10
CA GLU A 139 -0.72 -10.59 14.41
C GLU A 139 -1.33 -11.99 14.18
N GLU A 140 -2.34 -12.38 14.96
CA GLU A 140 -3.07 -13.63 14.78
C GLU A 140 -4.12 -13.57 13.67
N THR A 141 -4.48 -12.37 13.22
CA THR A 141 -5.46 -12.20 12.14
C THR A 141 -4.81 -12.59 10.82
N PRO A 142 -5.35 -13.59 10.08
CA PRO A 142 -4.80 -13.97 8.79
C PRO A 142 -4.80 -12.80 7.80
N PHE A 143 -3.63 -12.45 7.26
CA PHE A 143 -3.48 -11.33 6.36
C PHE A 143 -2.37 -11.57 5.32
N PRO A 144 -2.66 -11.40 4.00
CA PRO A 144 -3.97 -11.14 3.40
C PRO A 144 -4.90 -12.36 3.44
N SER A 145 -6.20 -12.10 3.55
CA SER A 145 -7.26 -13.10 3.52
C SER A 145 -8.61 -12.39 3.34
N VAL A 146 -9.72 -13.09 3.51
CA VAL A 146 -11.07 -12.48 3.51
C VAL A 146 -11.23 -11.35 4.54
N TYR A 147 -10.47 -11.35 5.64
CA TYR A 147 -10.48 -10.24 6.61
C TYR A 147 -10.04 -8.91 6.00
N ALA A 148 -9.10 -8.94 5.04
CA ALA A 148 -8.65 -7.74 4.33
C ALA A 148 -9.75 -7.09 3.48
N LEU A 149 -10.83 -7.81 3.15
CA LEU A 149 -12.00 -7.22 2.48
C LEU A 149 -12.60 -6.08 3.28
N LEU A 150 -12.58 -6.14 4.60
CA LEU A 150 -13.20 -5.11 5.43
C LEU A 150 -12.58 -3.72 5.21
N PRO A 151 -11.27 -3.50 5.40
CA PRO A 151 -10.66 -2.20 5.14
C PRO A 151 -10.65 -1.85 3.64
N VAL A 152 -10.52 -2.81 2.74
CA VAL A 152 -10.52 -2.56 1.28
C VAL A 152 -11.90 -2.08 0.82
N LEU A 153 -13.00 -2.72 1.25
CA LEU A 153 -14.35 -2.25 0.96
C LEU A 153 -14.65 -0.93 1.67
N GLY A 154 -14.07 -0.71 2.85
CA GLY A 154 -14.08 0.59 3.52
C GLY A 154 -13.48 1.70 2.66
N ALA A 155 -12.31 1.47 2.08
CA ALA A 155 -11.66 2.43 1.18
C ALA A 155 -12.49 2.67 -0.09
N LEU A 156 -13.04 1.62 -0.70
CA LEU A 156 -13.95 1.74 -1.85
C LEU A 156 -15.19 2.55 -1.50
N SER A 157 -15.76 2.37 -0.31
CA SER A 157 -16.93 3.13 0.16
C SER A 157 -16.61 4.62 0.27
N LEU A 158 -15.41 4.98 0.72
CA LEU A 158 -14.96 6.38 0.72
C LEU A 158 -14.80 6.91 -0.72
N ILE A 159 -14.17 6.14 -1.60
CA ILE A 159 -13.94 6.55 -2.99
C ILE A 159 -15.27 6.80 -3.73
N PHE A 160 -16.30 5.98 -3.49
CA PHE A 160 -17.58 6.11 -4.18
C PHE A 160 -18.52 7.16 -3.55
N PHE A 161 -18.53 7.29 -2.22
CA PHE A 161 -19.59 8.00 -1.50
C PHE A 161 -19.12 9.20 -0.69
N ALA A 162 -17.80 9.42 -0.48
CA ALA A 162 -17.31 10.62 0.17
C ALA A 162 -17.14 11.75 -0.87
N ASN A 163 -18.18 12.56 -1.05
CA ASN A 163 -18.14 13.77 -1.87
C ASN A 163 -17.79 15.01 -1.02
N GLU A 164 -17.55 16.16 -1.64
CA GLU A 164 -17.16 17.41 -0.96
C GLU A 164 -18.12 17.85 0.15
N GLN A 165 -19.39 17.45 0.09
CA GLN A 165 -20.42 17.83 1.07
C GLN A 165 -20.49 16.86 2.24
N SER A 166 -19.94 15.65 2.10
CA SER A 166 -20.02 14.60 3.12
C SER A 166 -19.19 14.95 4.37
N VAL A 167 -19.64 14.46 5.52
CA VAL A 167 -18.96 14.62 6.81
C VAL A 167 -17.54 14.03 6.75
N THR A 168 -17.42 12.84 6.15
CA THR A 168 -16.12 12.15 6.00
C THR A 168 -15.15 12.93 5.13
N ALA A 169 -15.61 13.49 3.99
CA ALA A 169 -14.73 14.31 3.15
C ALA A 169 -14.28 15.57 3.88
N LYS A 170 -15.17 16.26 4.60
CA LYS A 170 -14.79 17.44 5.41
C LYS A 170 -13.76 17.08 6.49
N LEU A 171 -13.93 15.94 7.15
CA LEU A 171 -12.97 15.44 8.14
C LEU A 171 -11.60 15.16 7.50
N LEU A 172 -11.57 14.40 6.40
CA LEU A 172 -10.36 14.00 5.71
C LEU A 172 -9.67 15.16 4.97
N SER A 173 -10.42 16.19 4.60
CA SER A 173 -9.89 17.43 3.98
C SER A 173 -9.29 18.42 4.99
N ASN A 174 -9.20 18.06 6.27
CA ASN A 174 -8.52 18.88 7.27
C ASN A 174 -7.05 19.11 6.85
N LYS A 175 -6.57 20.36 6.99
CA LYS A 175 -5.22 20.78 6.55
C LYS A 175 -4.10 19.92 7.13
N ILE A 176 -4.26 19.43 8.37
CA ILE A 176 -3.26 18.58 9.03
C ILE A 176 -3.24 17.20 8.35
N LEU A 177 -4.41 16.57 8.14
CA LEU A 177 -4.49 15.26 7.50
C LEU A 177 -4.03 15.31 6.04
N VAL A 178 -4.42 16.35 5.30
CA VAL A 178 -3.91 16.59 3.94
C VAL A 178 -2.41 16.80 3.94
N GLY A 179 -1.87 17.57 4.90
CA GLY A 179 -0.43 17.78 5.06
C GLY A 179 0.33 16.49 5.29
N ILE A 180 -0.17 15.61 6.18
CA ILE A 180 0.40 14.27 6.41
C ILE A 180 0.30 13.42 5.14
N GLY A 181 -0.84 13.45 4.46
CA GLY A 181 -1.03 12.74 3.18
C GLY A 181 -0.04 13.16 2.10
N LEU A 182 0.29 14.45 2.01
CA LEU A 182 1.25 14.96 1.03
C LEU A 182 2.67 14.42 1.24
N ILE A 183 3.08 14.18 2.48
CA ILE A 183 4.41 13.64 2.82
C ILE A 183 4.38 12.13 3.06
N SER A 184 3.24 11.46 2.91
CA SER A 184 3.04 10.05 3.30
C SER A 184 3.97 9.09 2.57
N TYR A 185 4.26 9.33 1.29
CA TYR A 185 5.21 8.51 0.53
C TYR A 185 6.63 8.62 1.10
N SER A 186 7.08 9.82 1.42
CA SER A 186 8.37 10.02 2.08
C SER A 186 8.39 9.43 3.49
N LEU A 187 7.28 9.53 4.26
CA LEU A 187 7.13 8.87 5.56
C LEU A 187 7.28 7.35 5.43
N TYR A 188 6.61 6.77 4.43
CA TYR A 188 6.71 5.34 4.13
C TYR A 188 8.14 4.93 3.77
N LEU A 189 8.88 5.71 3.01
CA LEU A 189 10.26 5.37 2.64
C LEU A 189 11.23 5.44 3.83
N TRP A 190 11.03 6.37 4.76
CA TRP A 190 11.98 6.62 5.84
C TRP A 190 11.70 5.90 7.16
N HIS A 191 10.44 5.48 7.42
CA HIS A 191 10.09 4.91 8.74
C HIS A 191 10.92 3.65 9.07
N GLN A 192 10.97 2.68 8.18
CA GLN A 192 11.64 1.42 8.43
C GLN A 192 13.17 1.55 8.53
N PRO A 193 13.88 2.27 7.64
CA PRO A 193 15.30 2.56 7.81
C PRO A 193 15.61 3.18 9.18
N VAL A 194 14.88 4.21 9.59
CA VAL A 194 15.13 4.89 10.87
C VAL A 194 14.90 3.95 12.04
N PHE A 195 13.79 3.21 12.09
CA PHE A 195 13.56 2.22 13.15
C PHE A 195 14.57 1.10 13.17
N SER A 196 14.94 0.58 12.01
CA SER A 196 15.95 -0.47 11.91
C SER A 196 17.32 0.02 12.39
N PHE A 197 17.75 1.21 11.99
CA PHE A 197 19.01 1.79 12.47
C PHE A 197 18.97 2.09 13.96
N MET A 198 17.86 2.60 14.49
CA MET A 198 17.68 2.83 15.92
C MET A 198 17.88 1.54 16.71
N ARG A 199 17.27 0.43 16.25
CA ARG A 199 17.45 -0.89 16.90
C ARG A 199 18.87 -1.42 16.78
N HIS A 200 19.58 -1.19 15.69
CA HIS A 200 20.97 -1.60 15.55
C HIS A 200 21.96 -0.81 16.42
N LEU A 201 21.65 0.44 16.73
CA LEU A 201 22.49 1.29 17.57
C LEU A 201 22.30 1.03 19.08
N LYS A 202 21.20 0.39 19.46
CA LYS A 202 20.90 0.05 20.85
C LYS A 202 21.40 -1.35 21.18
N ILE A 203 22.00 -1.48 22.37
CA ILE A 203 22.39 -2.78 22.95
C ILE A 203 21.20 -3.39 23.68
N ASP A 204 20.41 -2.53 24.36
CA ASP A 204 19.20 -2.91 25.08
C ASP A 204 17.95 -2.72 24.19
N GLU A 205 16.81 -3.27 24.60
CA GLU A 205 15.54 -3.04 23.95
C GLU A 205 15.19 -1.54 23.91
N PRO A 206 14.71 -1.03 22.74
CA PRO A 206 14.33 0.38 22.60
C PRO A 206 13.21 0.75 23.57
N ASN A 207 13.35 1.90 24.22
CA ASN A 207 12.35 2.43 25.12
C ASN A 207 11.43 3.46 24.41
N ASN A 208 10.40 3.93 25.11
CA ASN A 208 9.43 4.88 24.56
C ASN A 208 10.06 6.20 24.06
N TYR A 209 11.15 6.66 24.71
CA TYR A 209 11.85 7.88 24.27
C TYR A 209 12.56 7.68 22.93
N ASP A 210 13.11 6.50 22.69
CA ASP A 210 13.76 6.15 21.43
C ASP A 210 12.75 6.14 20.27
N PHE A 211 11.55 5.59 20.51
CA PHE A 211 10.47 5.63 19.54
C PHE A 211 9.99 7.06 19.25
N ILE A 212 9.78 7.88 20.29
CA ILE A 212 9.37 9.29 20.11
C ILE A 212 10.42 10.05 19.31
N LEU A 213 11.71 9.90 19.66
CA LEU A 213 12.81 10.54 18.93
C LEU A 213 12.84 10.08 17.46
N SER A 214 12.69 8.79 17.22
CA SER A 214 12.65 8.21 15.87
C SER A 214 11.48 8.78 15.08
N PHE A 215 10.28 8.91 15.65
CA PHE A 215 9.15 9.56 15.00
C PHE A 215 9.44 11.00 14.58
N ILE A 216 10.03 11.79 15.47
CA ILE A 216 10.42 13.18 15.16
C ILE A 216 11.41 13.20 14.00
N ILE A 217 12.44 12.36 14.02
CA ILE A 217 13.45 12.24 12.97
C ILE A 217 12.79 11.84 11.64
N ILE A 218 11.90 10.84 11.65
CA ILE A 218 11.16 10.38 10.46
C ILE A 218 10.37 11.53 9.86
N PHE A 219 9.61 12.29 10.65
CA PHE A 219 8.84 13.42 10.15
C PHE A 219 9.71 14.53 9.54
N ILE A 220 10.84 14.88 10.18
CA ILE A 220 11.76 15.89 9.66
C ILE A 220 12.39 15.45 8.35
N ILE A 221 12.96 14.24 8.30
CA ILE A 221 13.61 13.72 7.09
C ILE A 221 12.58 13.55 5.96
N SER A 222 11.39 13.08 6.27
CA SER A 222 10.32 12.91 5.29
C SER A 222 9.86 14.23 4.70
N TYR A 223 9.70 15.26 5.53
CA TYR A 223 9.38 16.60 5.04
C TYR A 223 10.47 17.16 4.13
N LEU A 224 11.75 17.00 4.52
CA LEU A 224 12.88 17.44 3.70
C LEU A 224 12.95 16.64 2.39
N SER A 225 12.80 15.32 2.44
CA SER A 225 12.76 14.45 1.28
C SER A 225 11.62 14.84 0.33
N TRP A 226 10.41 15.02 0.85
CA TRP A 226 9.26 15.48 0.07
C TRP A 226 9.53 16.82 -0.60
N LYS A 227 10.03 17.81 0.15
CA LYS A 227 10.23 19.18 -0.35
C LYS A 227 11.35 19.31 -1.38
N PHE A 228 12.49 18.64 -1.13
CA PHE A 228 13.71 18.83 -1.93
C PHE A 228 13.94 17.75 -2.97
N VAL A 229 13.38 16.56 -2.78
CA VAL A 229 13.51 15.44 -3.72
C VAL A 229 12.20 15.23 -4.46
N GLU A 230 11.12 14.86 -3.78
CA GLU A 230 9.88 14.45 -4.42
C GLU A 230 9.20 15.60 -5.22
N GLN A 231 9.02 16.78 -4.61
CA GLN A 231 8.35 17.92 -5.24
C GLN A 231 9.02 18.42 -6.53
N PRO A 232 10.35 18.53 -6.63
CA PRO A 232 11.01 18.91 -7.88
C PRO A 232 10.73 17.92 -9.02
N PHE A 233 10.71 16.61 -8.76
CA PHE A 233 10.43 15.58 -9.77
C PHE A 233 8.96 15.48 -10.14
N ARG A 234 8.03 15.84 -9.26
CA ARG A 234 6.59 15.91 -9.57
C ARG A 234 6.19 17.12 -10.42
N ASN A 235 7.00 18.18 -10.39
CA ASN A 235 6.72 19.40 -11.13
C ASN A 235 7.20 19.29 -12.58
N LYS A 236 6.31 18.90 -13.50
CA LYS A 236 6.58 18.73 -14.93
C LYS A 236 7.21 19.97 -15.60
N GLN A 237 6.90 21.19 -15.12
CA GLN A 237 7.49 22.43 -15.66
C GLN A 237 8.97 22.61 -15.29
N LYS A 238 9.42 22.01 -14.19
CA LYS A 238 10.83 22.04 -13.79
C LYS A 238 11.62 20.95 -14.51
N ILE A 239 11.02 19.77 -14.74
CA ILE A 239 11.69 18.66 -15.45
C ILE A 239 11.96 19.03 -16.91
N GLY A 240 11.01 19.67 -17.62
CA GLY A 240 11.19 20.10 -19.01
C GLY A 240 12.24 21.21 -19.23
N LYS A 241 12.85 21.75 -18.15
CA LYS A 241 13.98 22.67 -18.19
C LYS A 241 15.32 22.01 -17.86
N LEU A 242 15.31 20.74 -17.44
CA LEU A 242 16.50 19.96 -17.07
C LEU A 242 16.94 19.01 -18.20
N PHE A 243 16.11 18.80 -19.20
CA PHE A 243 16.34 18.11 -20.46
C PHE A 243 15.92 19.01 -21.65
#